data_04a752435dd790255db97e5f162f9287
#
_entry.id   04a752435dd790255db97e5f162f9287
#
_cell.length_a   1.000
_cell.length_b   1.000
_cell.length_c   1.000
_cell.angle_alpha   90.00
_cell.angle_beta   90.00
_cell.angle_gamma   90.00
#
_symmetry.space_group_name_H-M   'P 1'
#
loop_
_entity.id
_entity.type
_entity.pdbx_description
1 polymer ?
#
loop_
_entity_poly.entity_id
_entity_poly.type
_entity_poly.pdbx_seq_one_letter_code
_entity_poly.pdbx_strand_id
1 'polypeptide(L)'
;IDDLLTAVQGYVDDGYVRIKLKIEPGSDIEQVAAVRELIGSETPFQVDANTAYRRTDGAHLARLDDYDLLLIEQPLPEDDIIGHARLADEVTTPICLDESLVSAAGTADAIELGACEIANIKPGRVGGYLEAVRIHDLCVARAVPVWCGGMLETGIGRAANAALAALPGFTLPGDISASTRFYARDIVTDPITIDDGHVAVPTSPGLGFDLDREFLDRVTTSRIALDGRGTVAAL
;
A
#
# COMPACT_ATOMS: atom_id res chain seq x y z
N ILE A 1 -21.15 11.51 -2.26
CA ILE A 1 -20.01 12.45 -2.43
C ILE A 1 -19.79 13.24 -1.14
N ASP A 2 -20.79 13.83 -0.51
CA ASP A 2 -20.63 14.69 0.69
C ASP A 2 -19.92 13.99 1.85
N ASP A 3 -20.27 12.74 2.13
CA ASP A 3 -19.59 11.93 3.17
C ASP A 3 -18.14 11.64 2.81
N LEU A 4 -17.85 11.39 1.52
CA LEU A 4 -16.49 11.22 1.02
C LEU A 4 -15.66 12.47 1.24
N LEU A 5 -16.17 13.62 0.83
CA LEU A 5 -15.46 14.90 0.96
C LEU A 5 -15.23 15.26 2.44
N THR A 6 -16.22 15.00 3.30
CA THR A 6 -16.08 15.17 4.75
C THR A 6 -14.95 14.29 5.31
N ALA A 7 -14.87 13.02 4.90
CA ALA A 7 -13.81 12.12 5.33
C ALA A 7 -12.43 12.55 4.81
N VAL A 8 -12.34 12.97 3.53
CA VAL A 8 -11.10 13.47 2.93
C VAL A 8 -10.61 14.72 3.66
N GLN A 9 -11.50 15.68 3.93
CA GLN A 9 -11.14 16.88 4.68
C GLN A 9 -10.61 16.54 6.07
N GLY A 10 -11.25 15.58 6.76
CA GLY A 10 -10.76 15.09 8.06
C GLY A 10 -9.34 14.55 8.00
N TYR A 11 -8.99 13.79 6.96
CA TYR A 11 -7.60 13.28 6.79
C TYR A 11 -6.60 14.39 6.48
N VAL A 12 -7.01 15.39 5.68
CA VAL A 12 -6.16 16.57 5.41
C VAL A 12 -5.91 17.35 6.71
N ASP A 13 -6.95 17.56 7.50
CA ASP A 13 -6.87 18.27 8.79
C ASP A 13 -6.03 17.49 9.82
N ASP A 14 -6.03 16.15 9.75
CA ASP A 14 -5.19 15.25 10.56
C ASP A 14 -3.72 15.21 10.09
N GLY A 15 -3.35 15.95 9.04
CA GLY A 15 -1.97 16.07 8.56
C GLY A 15 -1.51 14.96 7.62
N TYR A 16 -2.40 14.15 7.04
CA TYR A 16 -2.01 13.17 6.03
C TYR A 16 -1.46 13.87 4.78
N VAL A 17 -0.27 13.47 4.35
CA VAL A 17 0.48 14.11 3.25
C VAL A 17 0.08 13.61 1.87
N ARG A 18 -0.77 12.60 1.80
CA ARG A 18 -1.27 12.00 0.55
C ARG A 18 -2.68 11.44 0.76
N ILE A 19 -3.54 11.63 -0.22
CA ILE A 19 -4.87 11.02 -0.26
C ILE A 19 -4.88 9.85 -1.25
N LYS A 20 -5.49 8.74 -0.86
CA LYS A 20 -5.74 7.57 -1.71
C LYS A 20 -7.23 7.28 -1.75
N LEU A 21 -7.82 7.27 -2.95
CA LEU A 21 -9.23 6.98 -3.18
C LEU A 21 -9.38 5.61 -3.85
N LYS A 22 -10.27 4.78 -3.33
CA LYS A 22 -10.70 3.55 -4.00
C LYS A 22 -11.64 3.89 -5.14
N ILE A 23 -11.41 3.29 -6.31
CA ILE A 23 -12.22 3.49 -7.50
C ILE A 23 -12.69 2.17 -8.11
N GLU A 24 -13.84 2.21 -8.76
CA GLU A 24 -14.39 1.12 -9.56
C GLU A 24 -15.26 1.71 -10.69
N PRO A 25 -15.58 0.95 -11.75
CA PRO A 25 -16.43 1.43 -12.83
C PRO A 25 -17.77 2.00 -12.33
N GLY A 26 -18.03 3.27 -12.65
CA GLY A 26 -19.23 3.99 -12.24
C GLY A 26 -19.12 4.71 -10.88
N SER A 27 -17.99 4.56 -10.19
CA SER A 27 -17.68 5.23 -8.93
C SER A 27 -16.22 5.70 -8.94
N ASP A 28 -15.88 6.56 -9.88
CA ASP A 28 -14.51 6.99 -10.17
C ASP A 28 -14.42 8.48 -10.55
N ILE A 29 -14.64 8.83 -11.80
CA ILE A 29 -14.33 10.15 -12.36
C ILE A 29 -14.98 11.30 -11.57
N GLU A 30 -16.28 11.18 -11.22
CA GLU A 30 -16.99 12.22 -10.47
C GLU A 30 -16.43 12.39 -9.05
N GLN A 31 -16.10 11.29 -8.39
CA GLN A 31 -15.51 11.30 -7.06
C GLN A 31 -14.09 11.85 -7.09
N VAL A 32 -13.28 11.45 -8.08
CA VAL A 32 -11.92 11.94 -8.28
C VAL A 32 -11.93 13.45 -8.52
N ALA A 33 -12.83 13.94 -9.40
CA ALA A 33 -12.99 15.35 -9.67
C ALA A 33 -13.32 16.13 -8.39
N ALA A 34 -14.31 15.67 -7.62
CA ALA A 34 -14.75 16.33 -6.39
C ALA A 34 -13.65 16.34 -5.31
N VAL A 35 -12.90 15.23 -5.17
CA VAL A 35 -11.79 15.16 -4.22
C VAL A 35 -10.66 16.09 -4.66
N ARG A 36 -10.29 16.11 -5.95
CA ARG A 36 -9.23 16.99 -6.47
C ARG A 36 -9.61 18.48 -6.29
N GLU A 37 -10.87 18.85 -6.53
CA GLU A 37 -11.36 20.21 -6.27
C GLU A 37 -11.21 20.59 -4.78
N LEU A 38 -11.51 19.67 -3.87
CA LEU A 38 -11.41 19.88 -2.42
C LEU A 38 -9.95 20.07 -1.95
N ILE A 39 -9.04 19.18 -2.36
CA ILE A 39 -7.68 19.16 -1.82
C ILE A 39 -6.69 20.05 -2.59
N GLY A 40 -7.09 20.63 -3.71
CA GLY A 40 -6.23 21.46 -4.58
C GLY A 40 -5.17 20.63 -5.31
N SER A 41 -4.28 21.28 -6.06
CA SER A 41 -3.21 20.64 -6.87
C SER A 41 -1.99 20.20 -6.07
N GLU A 42 -1.73 20.82 -4.93
CA GLU A 42 -0.51 20.60 -4.15
C GLU A 42 -0.51 19.29 -3.35
N THR A 43 -1.70 18.79 -2.98
CA THR A 43 -1.81 17.53 -2.22
C THR A 43 -1.66 16.33 -3.14
N PRO A 44 -0.65 15.46 -2.94
CA PRO A 44 -0.51 14.23 -3.69
C PRO A 44 -1.78 13.37 -3.58
N PHE A 45 -2.31 12.98 -4.74
CA PHE A 45 -3.55 12.23 -4.84
C PHE A 45 -3.37 11.02 -5.74
N GLN A 46 -3.77 9.86 -5.29
CA GLN A 46 -3.74 8.62 -6.06
C GLN A 46 -5.06 7.87 -5.98
N VAL A 47 -5.29 7.02 -6.96
CA VAL A 47 -6.44 6.13 -6.98
C VAL A 47 -5.99 4.67 -6.94
N ASP A 48 -6.82 3.82 -6.35
CA ASP A 48 -6.58 2.38 -6.26
C ASP A 48 -7.83 1.62 -6.71
N ALA A 49 -7.67 0.87 -7.77
CA ALA A 49 -8.75 0.16 -8.43
C ALA A 49 -8.91 -1.29 -7.93
N ASN A 50 -7.95 -1.85 -7.22
CA ASN A 50 -7.97 -3.24 -6.73
C ASN A 50 -8.52 -4.22 -7.79
N THR A 51 -7.99 -4.15 -9.03
CA THR A 51 -8.33 -5.03 -10.17
C THR A 51 -9.74 -4.85 -10.76
N ALA A 52 -10.43 -3.74 -10.48
CA ALA A 52 -11.85 -3.59 -10.83
C ALA A 52 -12.12 -3.38 -12.34
N TYR A 53 -11.11 -3.01 -13.13
CA TYR A 53 -11.28 -2.67 -14.55
C TYR A 53 -10.84 -3.80 -15.48
N ARG A 54 -11.16 -3.63 -16.75
CA ARG A 54 -10.84 -4.55 -17.85
C ARG A 54 -9.99 -3.83 -18.90
N ARG A 55 -9.31 -4.57 -19.74
CA ARG A 55 -8.53 -4.00 -20.89
C ARG A 55 -9.34 -3.07 -21.80
N THR A 56 -10.66 -3.27 -21.86
CA THR A 56 -11.57 -2.44 -22.65
C THR A 56 -11.84 -1.07 -22.06
N ASP A 57 -11.44 -0.84 -20.82
CA ASP A 57 -11.75 0.38 -20.08
C ASP A 57 -10.64 1.44 -20.17
N GLY A 58 -9.59 1.22 -21.02
CA GLY A 58 -8.46 2.13 -21.18
C GLY A 58 -8.88 3.56 -21.51
N ALA A 59 -9.75 3.74 -22.51
CA ALA A 59 -10.27 5.07 -22.87
C ALA A 59 -11.09 5.73 -21.72
N HIS A 60 -11.70 4.94 -20.83
CA HIS A 60 -12.37 5.46 -19.64
C HIS A 60 -11.35 5.90 -18.58
N LEU A 61 -10.34 5.06 -18.33
CA LEU A 61 -9.27 5.34 -17.37
C LEU A 61 -8.42 6.55 -17.79
N ALA A 62 -8.21 6.76 -19.10
CA ALA A 62 -7.51 7.94 -19.62
C ALA A 62 -8.17 9.28 -19.23
N ARG A 63 -9.45 9.29 -18.85
CA ARG A 63 -10.11 10.48 -18.30
C ARG A 63 -9.59 10.88 -16.92
N LEU A 64 -8.91 9.96 -16.23
CA LEU A 64 -8.26 10.24 -14.95
C LEU A 64 -7.03 11.14 -15.12
N ASP A 65 -6.43 11.21 -16.30
CA ASP A 65 -5.28 12.06 -16.62
C ASP A 65 -5.56 13.56 -16.42
N ASP A 66 -6.84 13.95 -16.47
CA ASP A 66 -7.25 15.35 -16.24
C ASP A 66 -7.10 15.81 -14.77
N TYR A 67 -6.82 14.89 -13.84
CA TYR A 67 -6.86 15.17 -12.40
C TYR A 67 -5.49 15.19 -11.70
N ASP A 68 -4.39 15.21 -12.45
CA ASP A 68 -3.02 15.27 -11.89
C ASP A 68 -2.79 14.25 -10.77
N LEU A 69 -3.11 12.99 -11.06
CA LEU A 69 -2.94 11.91 -10.11
C LEU A 69 -1.48 11.48 -10.03
N LEU A 70 -1.02 11.17 -8.82
CA LEU A 70 0.30 10.59 -8.59
C LEU A 70 0.47 9.24 -9.29
N LEU A 71 -0.59 8.43 -9.29
CA LEU A 71 -0.61 7.10 -9.90
C LEU A 71 -2.04 6.52 -9.96
N ILE A 72 -2.21 5.52 -10.84
CA ILE A 72 -3.35 4.60 -10.84
C ILE A 72 -2.84 3.24 -10.35
N GLU A 73 -3.31 2.78 -9.18
CA GLU A 73 -2.89 1.53 -8.57
C GLU A 73 -3.78 0.38 -9.04
N GLN A 74 -3.13 -0.69 -9.52
CA GLN A 74 -3.68 -2.00 -9.92
C GLN A 74 -5.03 -1.92 -10.65
N PRO A 75 -5.10 -1.28 -11.81
CA PRO A 75 -6.36 -1.13 -12.55
C PRO A 75 -6.92 -2.47 -13.07
N LEU A 76 -6.08 -3.38 -13.54
CA LEU A 76 -6.49 -4.63 -14.19
C LEU A 76 -6.24 -5.86 -13.28
N PRO A 77 -6.77 -7.06 -13.64
CA PRO A 77 -6.50 -8.31 -12.93
C PRO A 77 -5.01 -8.55 -12.67
N GLU A 78 -4.69 -9.18 -11.55
CA GLU A 78 -3.31 -9.35 -11.06
C GLU A 78 -2.39 -10.14 -12.00
N ASP A 79 -2.93 -11.05 -12.80
CA ASP A 79 -2.22 -11.86 -13.78
C ASP A 79 -2.11 -11.19 -15.17
N ASP A 80 -2.71 -10.01 -15.34
CA ASP A 80 -2.77 -9.32 -16.64
C ASP A 80 -1.63 -8.29 -16.84
N ILE A 81 -0.38 -8.73 -16.75
CA ILE A 81 0.80 -7.86 -16.95
C ILE A 81 0.81 -7.24 -18.36
N ILE A 82 0.45 -8.01 -19.39
CA ILE A 82 0.40 -7.50 -20.77
C ILE A 82 -0.72 -6.45 -20.94
N GLY A 83 -1.84 -6.61 -20.23
CA GLY A 83 -2.89 -5.60 -20.20
C GLY A 83 -2.42 -4.30 -19.57
N HIS A 84 -1.70 -4.37 -18.43
CA HIS A 84 -1.13 -3.18 -17.78
C HIS A 84 -0.10 -2.48 -18.67
N ALA A 85 0.78 -3.22 -19.36
CA ALA A 85 1.73 -2.62 -20.30
C ALA A 85 1.03 -1.85 -21.44
N ARG A 86 -0.07 -2.40 -21.97
CA ARG A 86 -0.86 -1.70 -23.01
C ARG A 86 -1.61 -0.50 -22.44
N LEU A 87 -2.13 -0.62 -21.23
CA LEU A 87 -2.81 0.50 -20.57
C LEU A 87 -1.84 1.66 -20.31
N ALA A 88 -0.60 1.38 -19.91
CA ALA A 88 0.43 2.39 -19.74
C ALA A 88 0.75 3.18 -21.03
N ASP A 89 0.50 2.60 -22.21
CA ASP A 89 0.57 3.31 -23.51
C ASP A 89 -0.67 4.19 -23.79
N GLU A 90 -1.79 3.95 -23.09
CA GLU A 90 -3.07 4.64 -23.32
C GLU A 90 -3.34 5.79 -22.34
N VAL A 91 -2.67 5.78 -21.16
CA VAL A 91 -2.82 6.77 -20.09
C VAL A 91 -1.50 7.51 -19.86
N THR A 92 -1.56 8.74 -19.34
CA THR A 92 -0.37 9.51 -18.98
C THR A 92 -0.08 9.46 -17.48
N THR A 93 -1.08 9.11 -16.68
CA THR A 93 -0.92 8.89 -15.24
C THR A 93 -0.16 7.58 -14.99
N PRO A 94 0.93 7.58 -14.21
CA PRO A 94 1.74 6.39 -13.99
C PRO A 94 0.95 5.20 -13.43
N ILE A 95 1.20 4.01 -13.98
CA ILE A 95 0.62 2.76 -13.48
C ILE A 95 1.46 2.22 -12.32
N CYS A 96 0.80 2.03 -11.18
CA CYS A 96 1.38 1.38 -10.01
C CYS A 96 0.85 -0.06 -9.90
N LEU A 97 1.74 -1.04 -9.78
CA LEU A 97 1.34 -2.41 -9.51
C LEU A 97 1.43 -2.73 -8.02
N ASP A 98 0.43 -3.47 -7.53
CA ASP A 98 0.30 -4.00 -6.18
C ASP A 98 0.10 -5.51 -6.22
N GLU A 99 -1.11 -5.99 -6.51
CA GLU A 99 -1.47 -7.41 -6.51
C GLU A 99 -0.63 -8.23 -7.50
N SER A 100 -0.22 -7.64 -8.60
CA SER A 100 0.63 -8.28 -9.62
C SER A 100 2.07 -8.53 -9.15
N LEU A 101 2.57 -7.81 -8.14
CA LEU A 101 3.94 -7.91 -7.67
C LEU A 101 4.08 -8.95 -6.57
N VAL A 102 4.44 -10.17 -6.94
CA VAL A 102 4.57 -11.31 -6.00
C VAL A 102 6.02 -11.76 -5.78
N SER A 103 6.97 -11.30 -6.61
CA SER A 103 8.40 -11.62 -6.51
C SER A 103 9.27 -10.59 -7.23
N ALA A 104 10.55 -10.55 -6.92
CA ALA A 104 11.52 -9.71 -7.61
C ALA A 104 11.65 -10.08 -9.11
N ALA A 105 11.55 -11.36 -9.45
CA ALA A 105 11.59 -11.81 -10.84
C ALA A 105 10.37 -11.28 -11.62
N GLY A 106 9.14 -11.49 -11.09
CA GLY A 106 7.92 -10.96 -11.73
C GLY A 106 7.91 -9.44 -11.80
N THR A 107 8.46 -8.76 -10.80
CA THR A 107 8.61 -7.29 -10.84
C THR A 107 9.58 -6.85 -11.94
N ALA A 108 10.70 -7.59 -12.13
CA ALA A 108 11.64 -7.30 -13.23
C ALA A 108 10.97 -7.42 -14.60
N ASP A 109 10.19 -8.48 -14.80
CA ASP A 109 9.44 -8.71 -16.03
C ASP A 109 8.39 -7.61 -16.26
N ALA A 110 7.65 -7.21 -15.22
CA ALA A 110 6.65 -6.14 -15.32
C ALA A 110 7.28 -4.79 -15.70
N ILE A 111 8.42 -4.44 -15.11
CA ILE A 111 9.17 -3.23 -15.45
C ILE A 111 9.69 -3.29 -16.89
N GLU A 112 10.25 -4.42 -17.31
CA GLU A 112 10.80 -4.58 -18.66
C GLU A 112 9.72 -4.49 -19.75
N LEU A 113 8.52 -4.95 -19.43
CA LEU A 113 7.36 -4.84 -20.32
C LEU A 113 6.70 -3.44 -20.33
N GLY A 114 7.13 -2.52 -19.45
CA GLY A 114 6.50 -1.21 -19.29
C GLY A 114 5.16 -1.26 -18.55
N ALA A 115 4.87 -2.34 -17.84
CA ALA A 115 3.62 -2.52 -17.09
C ALA A 115 3.66 -1.89 -15.69
N CYS A 116 4.85 -1.55 -15.19
CA CYS A 116 5.07 -1.07 -13.83
C CYS A 116 5.97 0.15 -13.83
N GLU A 117 5.39 1.31 -13.62
CA GLU A 117 6.11 2.58 -13.50
C GLU A 117 6.34 2.97 -12.04
N ILE A 118 5.50 2.45 -11.13
CA ILE A 118 5.60 2.59 -9.67
C ILE A 118 5.29 1.24 -9.04
N ALA A 119 6.02 0.86 -7.99
CA ALA A 119 5.78 -0.40 -7.29
C ALA A 119 5.27 -0.17 -5.86
N ASN A 120 4.15 -0.82 -5.54
CA ASN A 120 3.66 -0.95 -4.17
C ASN A 120 4.21 -2.25 -3.56
N ILE A 121 5.10 -2.14 -2.59
CA ILE A 121 5.74 -3.30 -1.95
C ILE A 121 5.01 -3.64 -0.66
N LYS A 122 4.41 -4.84 -0.61
CA LYS A 122 3.76 -5.38 0.58
C LYS A 122 4.47 -6.67 1.02
N PRO A 123 5.24 -6.67 2.13
CA PRO A 123 5.94 -7.86 2.59
C PRO A 123 5.06 -9.10 2.75
N GLY A 124 3.82 -8.92 3.22
CA GLY A 124 2.86 -10.02 3.36
C GLY A 124 2.45 -10.67 2.02
N ARG A 125 2.49 -9.92 0.91
CA ARG A 125 2.18 -10.42 -0.44
C ARG A 125 3.36 -11.15 -1.08
N VAL A 126 4.55 -10.57 -0.96
CA VAL A 126 5.75 -11.07 -1.65
C VAL A 126 6.48 -12.20 -0.90
N GLY A 127 5.92 -12.67 0.22
CA GLY A 127 6.50 -13.78 1.00
C GLY A 127 7.53 -13.37 2.04
N GLY A 128 7.57 -12.10 2.42
CA GLY A 128 8.36 -11.60 3.55
C GLY A 128 9.37 -10.51 3.19
N TYR A 129 10.09 -10.05 4.22
CA TYR A 129 10.96 -8.87 4.12
C TYR A 129 12.18 -9.07 3.22
N LEU A 130 12.74 -10.29 3.13
CA LEU A 130 13.89 -10.55 2.23
C LEU A 130 13.52 -10.35 0.77
N GLU A 131 12.36 -10.82 0.37
CA GLU A 131 11.88 -10.61 -1.01
C GLU A 131 11.45 -9.16 -1.24
N ALA A 132 10.83 -8.52 -0.25
CA ALA A 132 10.50 -7.09 -0.30
C ALA A 132 11.74 -6.22 -0.53
N VAL A 133 12.85 -6.50 0.15
CA VAL A 133 14.14 -5.81 -0.06
C VAL A 133 14.70 -6.08 -1.46
N ARG A 134 14.60 -7.31 -1.98
CA ARG A 134 15.04 -7.61 -3.36
C ARG A 134 14.25 -6.82 -4.40
N ILE A 135 12.93 -6.70 -4.22
CA ILE A 135 12.08 -5.88 -5.09
C ILE A 135 12.48 -4.40 -4.97
N HIS A 136 12.65 -3.90 -3.74
CA HIS A 136 13.13 -2.53 -3.50
C HIS A 136 14.44 -2.25 -4.23
N ASP A 137 15.48 -3.10 -4.04
CA ASP A 137 16.80 -2.90 -4.65
C ASP A 137 16.74 -2.96 -6.18
N LEU A 138 15.92 -3.85 -6.74
CA LEU A 138 15.64 -3.93 -8.17
C LEU A 138 15.02 -2.63 -8.69
N CYS A 139 13.98 -2.13 -8.03
CA CYS A 139 13.30 -0.89 -8.41
C CYS A 139 14.24 0.31 -8.34
N VAL A 140 15.05 0.42 -7.27
CA VAL A 140 16.09 1.46 -7.15
C VAL A 140 17.07 1.40 -8.31
N ALA A 141 17.56 0.20 -8.66
CA ALA A 141 18.49 -0.01 -9.78
C ALA A 141 17.90 0.34 -11.15
N ARG A 142 16.58 0.29 -11.29
CA ARG A 142 15.83 0.62 -12.51
C ARG A 142 15.21 2.02 -12.48
N ALA A 143 15.46 2.82 -11.43
CA ALA A 143 14.87 4.14 -11.19
C ALA A 143 13.32 4.13 -11.17
N VAL A 144 12.71 3.03 -10.72
CA VAL A 144 11.27 2.90 -10.50
C VAL A 144 10.96 3.33 -9.07
N PRO A 145 10.13 4.37 -8.85
CA PRO A 145 9.71 4.78 -7.52
C PRO A 145 8.95 3.68 -6.79
N VAL A 146 9.14 3.60 -5.48
CA VAL A 146 8.47 2.61 -4.64
C VAL A 146 7.85 3.23 -3.40
N TRP A 147 6.83 2.57 -2.87
CA TRP A 147 6.24 2.85 -1.57
C TRP A 147 5.83 1.56 -0.86
N CYS A 148 5.76 1.62 0.46
CA CYS A 148 5.37 0.47 1.27
C CYS A 148 3.87 0.50 1.53
N GLY A 149 3.16 -0.46 0.96
CA GLY A 149 1.74 -0.67 1.20
C GLY A 149 1.48 -1.28 2.57
N GLY A 150 0.31 -0.95 3.14
CA GLY A 150 -0.19 -1.52 4.38
C GLY A 150 -1.28 -2.57 4.13
N MET A 151 -1.41 -3.45 5.10
CA MET A 151 -2.52 -4.37 5.28
C MET A 151 -3.16 -4.10 6.66
N LEU A 152 -4.00 -5.00 7.14
CA LEU A 152 -4.57 -4.91 8.49
C LEU A 152 -3.60 -5.46 9.56
N GLU A 153 -2.31 -5.11 9.47
CA GLU A 153 -1.31 -5.57 10.41
C GLU A 153 -1.58 -5.03 11.83
N THR A 154 -1.22 -5.83 12.82
CA THR A 154 -1.02 -5.35 14.18
C THR A 154 0.29 -4.57 14.30
N GLY A 155 0.58 -3.99 15.45
CA GLY A 155 1.83 -3.25 15.71
C GLY A 155 3.10 -4.01 15.33
N ILE A 156 3.09 -5.35 15.41
CA ILE A 156 4.22 -6.19 14.99
C ILE A 156 4.55 -5.96 13.50
N GLY A 157 3.57 -6.16 12.63
CA GLY A 157 3.76 -6.00 11.19
C GLY A 157 3.96 -4.53 10.81
N ARG A 158 3.26 -3.59 11.48
CA ARG A 158 3.41 -2.16 11.22
C ARG A 158 4.83 -1.65 11.50
N ALA A 159 5.41 -2.02 12.64
CA ALA A 159 6.77 -1.62 12.98
C ALA A 159 7.80 -2.17 11.98
N ALA A 160 7.63 -3.42 11.56
CA ALA A 160 8.49 -4.02 10.56
C ALA A 160 8.31 -3.38 9.16
N ASN A 161 7.08 -3.01 8.79
CA ASN A 161 6.81 -2.24 7.55
C ASN A 161 7.39 -0.82 7.64
N ALA A 162 7.31 -0.16 8.79
CA ALA A 162 7.94 1.15 9.02
C ALA A 162 9.47 1.07 8.86
N ALA A 163 10.09 0.03 9.41
CA ALA A 163 11.52 -0.21 9.23
C ALA A 163 11.91 -0.46 7.76
N LEU A 164 11.10 -1.22 7.02
CA LEU A 164 11.29 -1.41 5.58
C LEU A 164 11.15 -0.09 4.82
N ALA A 165 10.10 0.68 5.10
CA ALA A 165 9.83 1.95 4.44
C ALA A 165 10.89 3.04 4.74
N ALA A 166 11.73 2.84 5.75
CA ALA A 166 12.87 3.72 6.04
C ALA A 166 14.09 3.48 5.15
N LEU A 167 14.08 2.47 4.27
CA LEU A 167 15.14 2.30 3.27
C LEU A 167 15.11 3.46 2.27
N PRO A 168 16.30 3.95 1.82
CA PRO A 168 16.39 5.19 1.03
C PRO A 168 15.62 5.20 -0.29
N GLY A 169 15.30 4.03 -0.86
CA GLY A 169 14.57 3.92 -2.12
C GLY A 169 13.07 4.11 -2.00
N PHE A 170 12.48 4.07 -0.80
CA PHE A 170 11.08 4.38 -0.59
C PHE A 170 10.86 5.89 -0.63
N THR A 171 10.61 6.42 -1.82
CA THR A 171 10.52 7.86 -2.08
C THR A 171 9.10 8.41 -2.09
N LEU A 172 8.10 7.54 -2.14
CA LEU A 172 6.70 7.92 -2.10
C LEU A 172 6.09 7.63 -0.72
N PRO A 173 5.10 8.42 -0.27
CA PRO A 173 4.43 8.19 1.01
C PRO A 173 3.82 6.78 1.09
N GLY A 174 4.04 6.08 2.20
CA GLY A 174 3.51 4.73 2.43
C GLY A 174 2.08 4.69 2.94
N ASP A 175 1.54 3.48 3.11
CA ASP A 175 0.23 3.20 3.70
C ASP A 175 0.35 2.60 5.12
N ILE A 176 1.39 2.96 5.85
CA ILE A 176 1.58 2.52 7.24
C ILE A 176 0.81 3.49 8.13
N SER A 177 -0.46 3.19 8.38
CA SER A 177 -1.34 4.02 9.22
C SER A 177 -1.11 3.77 10.71
N ALA A 178 -1.66 4.65 11.57
CA ALA A 178 -1.73 4.40 13.00
C ALA A 178 -2.50 3.11 13.32
N SER A 179 -2.11 2.42 14.38
CA SER A 179 -2.81 1.20 14.83
C SER A 179 -4.27 1.44 15.13
N THR A 180 -4.61 2.61 15.66
CA THR A 180 -5.99 3.02 16.02
C THR A 180 -6.95 3.10 14.83
N ARG A 181 -6.42 3.13 13.60
CA ARG A 181 -7.27 3.08 12.40
C ARG A 181 -8.05 1.76 12.30
N PHE A 182 -7.50 0.66 12.80
CA PHE A 182 -8.06 -0.68 12.65
C PHE A 182 -8.36 -1.36 13.98
N TYR A 183 -7.68 -0.99 15.06
CA TYR A 183 -7.76 -1.66 16.34
C TYR A 183 -8.06 -0.65 17.45
N ALA A 184 -9.10 -0.92 18.27
CA ALA A 184 -9.36 -0.16 19.48
C ALA A 184 -8.21 -0.31 20.50
N ARG A 185 -7.50 -1.44 20.47
CA ARG A 185 -6.28 -1.74 21.23
C ARG A 185 -5.41 -2.68 20.41
N ASP A 186 -4.12 -2.36 20.33
CA ASP A 186 -3.12 -3.22 19.67
C ASP A 186 -2.52 -4.22 20.68
N ILE A 187 -1.84 -5.24 20.15
CA ILE A 187 -1.15 -6.28 20.94
C ILE A 187 0.28 -5.87 21.35
N VAL A 188 0.72 -4.67 20.99
CA VAL A 188 2.01 -4.09 21.40
C VAL A 188 1.79 -3.04 22.48
N THR A 189 2.81 -2.83 23.33
CA THR A 189 2.73 -1.84 24.42
C THR A 189 2.73 -0.41 23.92
N ASP A 190 3.49 -0.16 22.84
CA ASP A 190 3.67 1.15 22.23
C ASP A 190 3.20 1.10 20.77
N PRO A 191 1.88 1.25 20.52
CA PRO A 191 1.33 1.17 19.18
C PRO A 191 1.81 2.34 18.32
N ILE A 192 2.00 2.08 17.03
CA ILE A 192 2.37 3.10 16.05
C ILE A 192 1.26 4.14 15.96
N THR A 193 1.67 5.40 16.03
CA THR A 193 0.87 6.60 15.81
C THR A 193 1.37 7.37 14.61
N ILE A 194 0.53 8.26 14.07
CA ILE A 194 0.93 9.25 13.07
C ILE A 194 1.08 10.60 13.77
N ASP A 195 2.17 11.28 13.49
CA ASP A 195 2.44 12.64 13.94
C ASP A 195 2.87 13.48 12.72
N ASP A 196 2.09 14.51 12.41
CA ASP A 196 2.31 15.39 11.25
C ASP A 196 2.61 14.61 9.95
N GLY A 197 1.77 13.62 9.64
CA GLY A 197 1.90 12.77 8.45
C GLY A 197 3.04 11.74 8.49
N HIS A 198 3.73 11.58 9.62
CA HIS A 198 4.87 10.70 9.78
C HIS A 198 4.63 9.59 10.78
N VAL A 199 5.27 8.45 10.53
CA VAL A 199 5.34 7.31 11.43
C VAL A 199 6.78 7.18 11.94
N ALA A 200 6.97 7.19 13.28
CA ALA A 200 8.28 6.97 13.87
C ALA A 200 8.70 5.50 13.69
N VAL A 201 9.90 5.28 13.17
CA VAL A 201 10.49 3.93 13.10
C VAL A 201 11.03 3.56 14.48
N PRO A 202 10.60 2.42 15.08
CA PRO A 202 11.15 1.95 16.34
C PRO A 202 12.65 1.71 16.27
N THR A 203 13.41 2.19 17.25
CA THR A 203 14.88 2.10 17.28
C THR A 203 15.43 1.19 18.37
N SER A 204 14.57 0.66 19.26
CA SER A 204 14.99 -0.29 20.30
C SER A 204 15.40 -1.64 19.67
N PRO A 205 16.24 -2.44 20.36
CA PRO A 205 16.68 -3.74 19.86
C PRO A 205 15.52 -4.69 19.52
N GLY A 206 15.73 -5.59 18.56
CA GLY A 206 14.72 -6.55 18.11
C GLY A 206 13.68 -5.91 17.20
N LEU A 207 12.41 -6.06 17.54
CA LEU A 207 11.29 -5.45 16.79
C LEU A 207 11.06 -3.98 17.19
N GLY A 208 11.76 -3.48 18.21
CA GLY A 208 11.68 -2.10 18.65
C GLY A 208 10.50 -1.79 19.58
N PHE A 209 9.77 -2.80 20.04
CA PHE A 209 8.65 -2.67 20.97
C PHE A 209 8.45 -3.98 21.75
N ASP A 210 7.67 -3.93 22.83
CA ASP A 210 7.26 -5.10 23.61
C ASP A 210 5.81 -5.51 23.32
N LEU A 211 5.52 -6.80 23.56
CA LEU A 211 4.16 -7.33 23.41
C LEU A 211 3.37 -7.12 24.72
N ASP A 212 2.14 -6.65 24.60
CA ASP A 212 1.14 -6.74 25.66
C ASP A 212 0.65 -8.20 25.77
N ARG A 213 1.41 -9.01 26.51
CA ARG A 213 1.15 -10.46 26.60
C ARG A 213 -0.20 -10.78 27.24
N GLU A 214 -0.63 -9.99 28.21
CA GLU A 214 -1.93 -10.18 28.85
C GLU A 214 -3.07 -9.94 27.86
N PHE A 215 -2.97 -8.89 27.05
CA PHE A 215 -3.98 -8.62 26.02
C PHE A 215 -3.92 -9.65 24.89
N LEU A 216 -2.72 -10.03 24.44
CA LEU A 216 -2.53 -11.07 23.43
C LEU A 216 -3.18 -12.39 23.87
N ASP A 217 -2.99 -12.81 25.13
CA ASP A 217 -3.61 -14.03 25.66
C ASP A 217 -5.14 -13.93 25.65
N ARG A 218 -5.70 -12.75 25.98
CA ARG A 218 -7.16 -12.53 26.01
C ARG A 218 -7.81 -12.60 24.61
N VAL A 219 -7.11 -12.15 23.57
CA VAL A 219 -7.63 -12.13 22.19
C VAL A 219 -7.25 -13.38 21.39
N THR A 220 -6.44 -14.27 21.95
CA THR A 220 -6.03 -15.52 21.31
C THR A 220 -7.22 -16.50 21.32
N THR A 221 -7.68 -16.89 20.13
CA THR A 221 -8.80 -17.85 19.96
C THR A 221 -8.32 -19.28 19.77
N SER A 222 -7.09 -19.47 19.32
CA SER A 222 -6.51 -20.80 19.14
C SER A 222 -4.98 -20.72 19.13
N ARG A 223 -4.32 -21.80 19.54
CA ARG A 223 -2.87 -21.96 19.49
C ARG A 223 -2.52 -23.25 18.81
N ILE A 224 -1.53 -23.21 17.95
CA ILE A 224 -0.97 -24.37 17.26
C ILE A 224 0.53 -24.38 17.52
N ALA A 225 1.04 -25.46 18.08
CA ALA A 225 2.49 -25.67 18.18
C ALA A 225 2.97 -26.44 16.93
N LEU A 226 4.01 -25.91 16.29
CA LEU A 226 4.72 -26.58 15.20
C LEU A 226 6.05 -27.09 15.78
N ASP A 227 6.29 -28.41 15.72
CA ASP A 227 7.63 -28.96 15.99
C ASP A 227 8.54 -28.74 14.75
N GLY A 228 9.86 -28.90 14.94
CA GLY A 228 10.84 -28.73 13.87
C GLY A 228 10.66 -29.70 12.69
N ARG A 229 9.68 -30.63 12.74
CA ARG A 229 9.31 -31.57 11.67
C ARG A 229 7.98 -31.23 11.01
N GLY A 230 7.37 -30.11 11.42
CA GLY A 230 6.09 -29.67 10.88
C GLY A 230 4.86 -30.40 11.47
N THR A 231 5.04 -31.16 12.56
CA THR A 231 3.92 -31.82 13.24
C THR A 231 3.10 -30.77 14.00
N VAL A 232 1.79 -30.75 13.78
CA VAL A 232 0.85 -29.83 14.41
C VAL A 232 0.28 -30.47 15.67
N ALA A 233 0.42 -29.80 16.82
CA ALA A 233 -0.29 -30.13 18.04
C ALA A 233 -1.19 -28.98 18.43
N ALA A 234 -2.47 -29.21 18.67
CA ALA A 234 -3.34 -28.22 19.30
C ALA A 234 -2.94 -28.07 20.78
N LEU A 235 -2.78 -26.83 21.23
CA LEU A 235 -2.48 -26.48 22.61
C LEU A 235 -3.74 -26.02 23.34
#